data_f868a5697d0ca620fce955a3b9a21008
#
_entry.id   f868a5697d0ca620fce955a3b9a21008
#
_cell.length_a   1.000
_cell.length_b   1.000
_cell.length_c   1.000
_cell.angle_alpha   90.00
_cell.angle_beta   90.00
_cell.angle_gamma   90.00
#
_symmetry.space_group_name_H-M   'P 1'
#
loop_
_entity.id
_entity.type
_entity.pdbx_description
1 polymer ?
#
loop_
_entity_poly.entity_id
_entity_poly.type
_entity_poly.pdbx_seq_one_letter_code
_entity_poly.pdbx_strand_id
1 'polypeptide(L)'
;MEQPSNYKAVKKIYDSLGDDIKSYFNQAEILLTHEDIGLDVCLAYLFLRIEAVQNRALFGALSKLHRVDTKFARRLLNMQHITRDGYLSLFKNIFGHELSDETTKLLNTAKKVRDRLIHGKSVSEAELRTAIVDCFKYSIAFKEEIYKISKFSPFSDMRGVKGRGKSLSPTTSKWIMRGLGFGVRP
;
A
#
# COMPACT_ATOMS: atom_id res chain seq x y z
N MET A 1 0.88 23.28 -0.61
CA MET A 1 0.07 22.77 0.53
C MET A 1 0.86 23.04 1.79
N GLU A 2 0.22 23.63 2.81
CA GLU A 2 0.88 23.95 4.08
C GLU A 2 1.40 22.67 4.77
N GLN A 3 2.60 22.76 5.31
CA GLN A 3 3.18 21.70 6.13
C GLN A 3 2.42 21.63 7.47
N PRO A 4 2.15 20.43 7.99
CA PRO A 4 1.46 20.31 9.28
C PRO A 4 2.31 20.91 10.40
N SER A 5 1.77 21.92 11.06
CA SER A 5 2.50 22.73 12.05
C SER A 5 2.82 21.99 13.35
N ASN A 6 2.00 21.01 13.72
CA ASN A 6 2.13 20.26 14.97
C ASN A 6 1.43 18.88 14.90
N TYR A 7 1.49 18.11 15.97
CA TYR A 7 0.82 16.82 16.13
C TYR A 7 -0.70 16.87 15.89
N LYS A 8 -1.37 17.90 16.42
CA LYS A 8 -2.82 18.07 16.28
C LYS A 8 -3.23 18.21 14.80
N ALA A 9 -2.39 18.90 14.00
CA ALA A 9 -2.63 19.03 12.56
C ALA A 9 -2.52 17.69 11.84
N VAL A 10 -1.56 16.84 12.20
CA VAL A 10 -1.42 15.49 11.65
C VAL A 10 -2.60 14.62 12.06
N LYS A 11 -2.99 14.65 13.34
CA LYS A 11 -4.15 13.90 13.85
C LYS A 11 -5.44 14.32 13.15
N LYS A 12 -5.66 15.62 12.93
CA LYS A 12 -6.83 16.11 12.19
C LYS A 12 -6.93 15.50 10.77
N ILE A 13 -5.79 15.33 10.10
CA ILE A 13 -5.75 14.68 8.78
C ILE A 13 -6.10 13.20 8.92
N TYR A 14 -5.54 12.49 9.90
CA TYR A 14 -5.92 11.11 10.20
C TYR A 14 -7.42 10.98 10.48
N ASP A 15 -7.99 11.85 11.30
CA ASP A 15 -9.41 11.82 11.66
C ASP A 15 -10.33 12.03 10.44
N SER A 16 -9.86 12.73 9.40
CA SER A 16 -10.58 12.95 8.15
C SER A 16 -10.51 11.78 7.15
N LEU A 17 -9.71 10.75 7.43
CA LEU A 17 -9.62 9.57 6.57
C LEU A 17 -10.94 8.78 6.57
N GLY A 18 -11.22 8.10 5.46
CA GLY A 18 -12.34 7.17 5.39
C GLY A 18 -12.19 5.99 6.37
N ASP A 19 -13.31 5.45 6.84
CA ASP A 19 -13.33 4.43 7.89
C ASP A 19 -12.55 3.16 7.55
N ASP A 20 -12.52 2.76 6.29
CA ASP A 20 -11.73 1.61 5.84
C ASP A 20 -10.22 1.85 5.95
N ILE A 21 -9.73 3.07 5.66
CA ILE A 21 -8.34 3.45 5.82
C ILE A 21 -7.99 3.56 7.31
N LYS A 22 -8.84 4.20 8.12
CA LYS A 22 -8.65 4.29 9.59
C LYS A 22 -8.60 2.91 10.24
N SER A 23 -9.56 2.05 9.93
CA SER A 23 -9.57 0.67 10.44
C SER A 23 -8.34 -0.13 10.02
N TYR A 24 -7.82 0.12 8.83
CA TYR A 24 -6.60 -0.51 8.36
C TYR A 24 -5.36 -0.01 9.10
N PHE A 25 -5.27 1.29 9.39
CA PHE A 25 -4.21 1.91 10.19
C PHE A 25 -4.60 2.03 11.67
N ASN A 26 -5.22 1.02 12.22
CA ASN A 26 -5.83 1.05 13.57
C ASN A 26 -4.90 1.48 14.71
N GLN A 27 -3.58 1.24 14.59
CA GLN A 27 -2.61 1.68 15.60
C GLN A 27 -2.15 3.13 15.41
N ALA A 28 -2.40 3.73 14.24
CA ALA A 28 -1.95 5.09 13.98
C ALA A 28 -2.62 6.11 14.91
N GLU A 29 -3.85 5.86 15.34
CA GLU A 29 -4.55 6.72 16.29
C GLU A 29 -3.81 6.80 17.63
N ILE A 30 -3.41 5.66 18.17
CA ILE A 30 -2.65 5.58 19.42
C ILE A 30 -1.29 6.28 19.27
N LEU A 31 -0.57 5.97 18.17
CA LEU A 31 0.74 6.54 17.88
C LEU A 31 0.71 8.07 17.67
N LEU A 32 -0.42 8.62 17.22
CA LEU A 32 -0.62 10.06 17.05
C LEU A 32 -1.23 10.75 18.27
N THR A 33 -1.67 10.02 19.28
CA THR A 33 -2.25 10.57 20.50
C THR A 33 -1.21 10.68 21.60
N HIS A 34 -0.24 9.77 21.63
CA HIS A 34 0.83 9.72 22.63
C HIS A 34 2.10 10.41 22.09
N GLU A 35 2.30 11.68 22.44
CA GLU A 35 3.43 12.49 21.97
C GLU A 35 4.79 11.96 22.47
N ASP A 36 4.81 11.16 23.54
CA ASP A 36 5.96 10.44 24.07
C ASP A 36 6.39 9.26 23.15
N ILE A 37 5.49 8.77 22.33
CA ILE A 37 5.83 7.81 21.27
C ILE A 37 6.23 8.61 20.03
N GLY A 38 7.51 8.66 19.71
CA GLY A 38 8.02 9.48 18.62
C GLY A 38 7.31 9.27 17.26
N LEU A 39 7.25 10.32 16.45
CA LEU A 39 6.68 10.27 15.09
C LEU A 39 7.42 9.30 14.16
N ASP A 40 8.66 8.97 14.46
CA ASP A 40 9.47 7.97 13.78
C ASP A 40 8.84 6.57 13.86
N VAL A 41 8.34 6.18 15.04
CA VAL A 41 7.61 4.92 15.23
C VAL A 41 6.32 4.91 14.42
N CYS A 42 5.59 6.02 14.40
CA CYS A 42 4.39 6.16 13.57
C CYS A 42 4.72 6.01 12.08
N LEU A 43 5.77 6.69 11.60
CA LEU A 43 6.20 6.60 10.20
C LEU A 43 6.61 5.17 9.82
N ALA A 44 7.37 4.48 10.67
CA ALA A 44 7.77 3.09 10.46
C ALA A 44 6.56 2.16 10.37
N TYR A 45 5.59 2.32 11.28
CA TYR A 45 4.33 1.58 11.26
C TYR A 45 3.55 1.81 9.96
N LEU A 46 3.42 3.07 9.52
CA LEU A 46 2.71 3.38 8.28
C LEU A 46 3.35 2.72 7.07
N PHE A 47 4.68 2.72 6.96
CA PHE A 47 5.37 2.02 5.86
C PHE A 47 5.14 0.53 5.88
N LEU A 48 5.21 -0.13 7.03
CA LEU A 48 4.88 -1.54 7.18
C LEU A 48 3.46 -1.84 6.65
N ARG A 49 2.50 -0.99 7.02
CA ARG A 49 1.10 -1.15 6.59
C ARG A 49 0.90 -0.82 5.10
N ILE A 50 1.62 0.15 4.55
CA ILE A 50 1.58 0.50 3.12
C ILE A 50 2.12 -0.66 2.28
N GLU A 51 3.24 -1.26 2.64
CA GLU A 51 3.76 -2.44 1.94
C GLU A 51 2.75 -3.61 1.97
N ALA A 52 2.12 -3.84 3.12
CA ALA A 52 1.09 -4.85 3.24
C ALA A 52 -0.14 -4.55 2.38
N VAL A 53 -0.61 -3.30 2.30
CA VAL A 53 -1.78 -2.94 1.46
C VAL A 53 -1.44 -2.99 -0.03
N GLN A 54 -0.21 -2.68 -0.42
CA GLN A 54 0.27 -2.87 -1.79
C GLN A 54 0.18 -4.35 -2.21
N ASN A 55 0.65 -5.28 -1.37
CA ASN A 55 0.50 -6.71 -1.61
C ASN A 55 -0.97 -7.16 -1.67
N ARG A 56 -1.84 -6.58 -0.82
CA ARG A 56 -3.29 -6.83 -0.87
C ARG A 56 -3.91 -6.35 -2.19
N ALA A 57 -3.45 -5.22 -2.72
CA ALA A 57 -3.89 -4.70 -4.00
C ALA A 57 -3.56 -5.66 -5.15
N LEU A 58 -2.30 -6.14 -5.22
CA LEU A 58 -1.90 -7.14 -6.22
C LEU A 58 -2.72 -8.42 -6.07
N PHE A 59 -2.88 -8.95 -4.84
CA PHE A 59 -3.68 -10.13 -4.58
C PHE A 59 -5.14 -9.96 -5.04
N GLY A 60 -5.75 -8.83 -4.69
CA GLY A 60 -7.14 -8.54 -5.06
C GLY A 60 -7.33 -8.45 -6.57
N ALA A 61 -6.41 -7.81 -7.27
CA ALA A 61 -6.45 -7.69 -8.72
C ALA A 61 -6.21 -9.03 -9.42
N LEU A 62 -5.23 -9.82 -8.99
CA LEU A 62 -4.99 -11.18 -9.52
C LEU A 62 -6.23 -12.07 -9.38
N SER A 63 -6.89 -12.00 -8.23
CA SER A 63 -8.09 -12.78 -7.96
C SER A 63 -9.31 -12.27 -8.74
N LYS A 64 -9.51 -10.94 -8.81
CA LYS A 64 -10.73 -10.34 -9.34
C LYS A 64 -10.67 -10.08 -10.84
N LEU A 65 -9.56 -9.56 -11.34
CA LEU A 65 -9.41 -9.22 -12.77
C LEU A 65 -8.95 -10.44 -13.58
N HIS A 66 -7.98 -11.19 -13.05
CA HIS A 66 -7.36 -12.30 -13.78
C HIS A 66 -7.87 -13.68 -13.37
N ARG A 67 -8.73 -13.77 -12.36
CA ARG A 67 -9.30 -15.03 -11.84
C ARG A 67 -8.24 -16.10 -11.49
N VAL A 68 -7.04 -15.64 -11.11
CA VAL A 68 -5.95 -16.51 -10.67
C VAL A 68 -6.40 -17.29 -9.44
N ASP A 69 -5.98 -18.56 -9.33
CA ASP A 69 -6.22 -19.35 -8.13
C ASP A 69 -5.74 -18.63 -6.89
N THR A 70 -6.63 -18.40 -5.93
CA THR A 70 -6.36 -17.53 -4.76
C THR A 70 -5.32 -18.10 -3.81
N LYS A 71 -5.28 -19.45 -3.67
CA LYS A 71 -4.28 -20.10 -2.82
C LYS A 71 -2.88 -19.96 -3.44
N PHE A 72 -2.81 -20.15 -4.77
CA PHE A 72 -1.57 -20.01 -5.51
C PHE A 72 -1.07 -18.55 -5.51
N ALA A 73 -1.95 -17.58 -5.80
CA ALA A 73 -1.61 -16.16 -5.79
C ALA A 73 -1.07 -15.70 -4.42
N ARG A 74 -1.75 -16.08 -3.33
CA ARG A 74 -1.33 -15.73 -1.96
C ARG A 74 0.03 -16.33 -1.62
N ARG A 75 0.22 -17.63 -1.91
CA ARG A 75 1.50 -18.29 -1.67
C ARG A 75 2.65 -17.59 -2.41
N LEU A 76 2.43 -17.27 -3.68
CA LEU A 76 3.48 -16.66 -4.50
C LEU A 76 3.84 -15.25 -4.01
N LEU A 77 2.85 -14.41 -3.72
CA LEU A 77 3.08 -13.07 -3.18
C LEU A 77 3.84 -13.10 -1.84
N ASN A 78 3.52 -14.07 -0.96
CA ASN A 78 4.20 -14.22 0.32
C ASN A 78 5.65 -14.71 0.19
N MET A 79 5.98 -15.40 -0.90
CA MET A 79 7.34 -15.93 -1.14
C MET A 79 8.26 -14.94 -1.87
N GLN A 80 7.71 -13.88 -2.45
CA GLN A 80 8.50 -12.93 -3.22
C GLN A 80 8.85 -11.70 -2.40
N HIS A 81 10.13 -11.34 -2.40
CA HIS A 81 10.56 -10.02 -1.98
C HIS A 81 10.33 -9.05 -3.15
N ILE A 82 9.24 -8.29 -3.07
CA ILE A 82 8.87 -7.32 -4.10
C ILE A 82 9.55 -6.00 -3.75
N THR A 83 10.57 -5.64 -4.52
CA THR A 83 11.17 -4.31 -4.44
C THR A 83 10.15 -3.27 -4.93
N ARG A 84 10.41 -1.99 -4.67
CA ARG A 84 9.53 -0.92 -5.10
C ARG A 84 9.37 -0.84 -6.62
N ASP A 85 10.47 -0.86 -7.36
CA ASP A 85 10.43 -0.81 -8.83
C ASP A 85 9.76 -2.06 -9.38
N GLY A 86 10.01 -3.21 -8.76
CA GLY A 86 9.30 -4.44 -9.02
C GLY A 86 7.80 -4.33 -8.74
N TYR A 87 7.40 -3.61 -7.67
CA TYR A 87 6.00 -3.35 -7.38
C TYR A 87 5.33 -2.52 -8.47
N LEU A 88 5.93 -1.42 -8.89
CA LEU A 88 5.37 -0.56 -9.94
C LEU A 88 5.21 -1.31 -11.27
N SER A 89 6.22 -2.12 -11.63
CA SER A 89 6.16 -2.97 -12.82
C SER A 89 5.03 -4.01 -12.71
N LEU A 90 4.89 -4.67 -11.57
CA LEU A 90 3.81 -5.64 -11.34
C LEU A 90 2.45 -4.95 -11.32
N PHE A 91 2.35 -3.76 -10.70
CA PHE A 91 1.12 -2.98 -10.70
C PHE A 91 0.66 -2.67 -12.13
N LYS A 92 1.56 -2.11 -12.96
CA LYS A 92 1.29 -1.85 -14.37
C LYS A 92 0.82 -3.11 -15.12
N ASN A 93 1.53 -4.22 -14.96
CA ASN A 93 1.21 -5.46 -15.67
C ASN A 93 -0.14 -6.06 -15.21
N ILE A 94 -0.47 -5.95 -13.93
CA ILE A 94 -1.68 -6.55 -13.36
C ILE A 94 -2.91 -5.68 -13.58
N PHE A 95 -2.78 -4.36 -13.41
CA PHE A 95 -3.90 -3.44 -13.55
C PHE A 95 -4.08 -2.90 -14.97
N GLY A 96 -3.06 -3.06 -15.84
CA GLY A 96 -3.04 -2.47 -17.19
C GLY A 96 -2.85 -0.95 -17.21
N HIS A 97 -2.52 -0.37 -16.06
CA HIS A 97 -2.31 1.07 -15.86
C HIS A 97 -1.14 1.32 -14.91
N GLU A 98 -0.49 2.44 -15.05
CA GLU A 98 0.50 2.92 -14.08
C GLU A 98 -0.21 3.67 -12.95
N LEU A 99 0.39 3.66 -11.76
CA LEU A 99 0.02 4.63 -10.71
C LEU A 99 0.38 6.03 -11.19
N SER A 100 -0.46 7.01 -10.90
CA SER A 100 -0.19 8.38 -11.27
C SER A 100 1.11 8.88 -10.66
N ASP A 101 1.77 9.81 -11.36
CA ASP A 101 2.99 10.45 -10.88
C ASP A 101 2.75 11.15 -9.53
N GLU A 102 1.57 11.74 -9.36
CA GLU A 102 1.20 12.40 -8.10
C GLU A 102 1.17 11.40 -6.94
N THR A 103 0.46 10.28 -7.10
CA THR A 103 0.40 9.22 -6.09
C THR A 103 1.78 8.64 -5.81
N THR A 104 2.56 8.37 -6.85
CA THR A 104 3.92 7.84 -6.71
C THR A 104 4.84 8.82 -6.00
N LYS A 105 4.74 10.13 -6.28
CA LYS A 105 5.53 11.19 -5.66
C LYS A 105 5.28 11.29 -4.16
N LEU A 106 4.04 11.19 -3.69
CA LEU A 106 3.69 11.22 -2.27
C LEU A 106 4.47 10.15 -1.49
N LEU A 107 4.39 8.90 -1.94
CA LEU A 107 5.11 7.82 -1.27
C LEU A 107 6.62 7.96 -1.38
N ASN A 108 7.14 8.49 -2.51
CA ASN A 108 8.56 8.72 -2.71
C ASN A 108 9.14 9.76 -1.74
N THR A 109 8.40 10.84 -1.51
CA THR A 109 8.80 11.90 -0.58
C THR A 109 8.86 11.34 0.85
N ALA A 110 7.81 10.66 1.29
CA ALA A 110 7.78 10.02 2.59
C ALA A 110 8.88 8.96 2.76
N LYS A 111 9.15 8.17 1.70
CA LYS A 111 10.21 7.14 1.72
C LYS A 111 11.60 7.74 1.96
N LYS A 112 11.93 8.87 1.33
CA LYS A 112 13.23 9.52 1.54
C LYS A 112 13.46 9.88 3.02
N VAL A 113 12.40 10.32 3.71
CA VAL A 113 12.45 10.62 5.14
C VAL A 113 12.66 9.34 5.96
N ARG A 114 11.87 8.30 5.69
CA ARG A 114 11.99 6.99 6.35
C ARG A 114 13.36 6.36 6.14
N ASP A 115 13.90 6.40 4.92
CA ASP A 115 15.21 5.81 4.61
C ASP A 115 16.34 6.54 5.37
N ARG A 116 16.27 7.87 5.47
CA ARG A 116 17.22 8.64 6.32
C ARG A 116 17.15 8.19 7.77
N LEU A 117 15.95 8.03 8.31
CA LEU A 117 15.71 7.59 9.69
C LEU A 117 16.32 6.20 9.95
N ILE A 118 16.03 5.21 9.08
CA ILE A 118 16.52 3.84 9.22
C ILE A 118 18.06 3.79 9.14
N HIS A 119 18.68 4.68 8.36
CA HIS A 119 20.13 4.77 8.25
C HIS A 119 20.76 5.66 9.35
N GLY A 120 20.04 5.99 10.42
CA GLY A 120 20.56 6.76 11.56
C GLY A 120 20.88 8.22 11.24
N LYS A 121 20.36 8.77 10.14
CA LYS A 121 20.53 10.19 9.79
C LYS A 121 19.50 11.03 10.53
N SER A 122 19.88 12.25 10.90
CA SER A 122 18.96 13.19 11.55
C SER A 122 17.79 13.54 10.61
N VAL A 123 16.61 13.54 11.17
CA VAL A 123 15.35 13.93 10.52
C VAL A 123 14.64 14.87 11.47
N SER A 124 14.21 16.02 10.99
CA SER A 124 13.46 16.97 11.79
C SER A 124 12.03 16.49 12.03
N GLU A 125 11.43 16.91 13.12
CA GLU A 125 10.03 16.61 13.42
C GLU A 125 9.06 17.12 12.34
N ALA A 126 9.36 18.26 11.71
CA ALA A 126 8.58 18.81 10.62
C ALA A 126 8.61 17.88 9.37
N GLU A 127 9.76 17.29 9.06
CA GLU A 127 9.89 16.30 7.99
C GLU A 127 9.12 15.02 8.32
N LEU A 128 9.15 14.56 9.57
CA LEU A 128 8.37 13.39 10.02
C LEU A 128 6.87 13.64 9.87
N ARG A 129 6.36 14.79 10.35
CA ARG A 129 4.95 15.17 10.20
C ARG A 129 4.52 15.21 8.73
N THR A 130 5.33 15.80 7.88
CA THR A 130 5.06 15.87 6.44
C THR A 130 5.03 14.48 5.82
N ALA A 131 5.99 13.61 6.13
CA ALA A 131 6.05 12.26 5.62
C ALA A 131 4.84 11.40 6.05
N ILE A 132 4.39 11.55 7.30
CA ILE A 132 3.18 10.87 7.81
C ILE A 132 1.93 11.32 7.03
N VAL A 133 1.79 12.63 6.81
CA VAL A 133 0.68 13.18 6.02
C VAL A 133 0.72 12.69 4.57
N ASP A 134 1.91 12.63 3.98
CA ASP A 134 2.08 12.11 2.62
C ASP A 134 1.71 10.61 2.55
N CYS A 135 1.97 9.80 3.58
CA CYS A 135 1.50 8.43 3.68
C CYS A 135 -0.04 8.33 3.69
N PHE A 136 -0.72 9.23 4.41
CA PHE A 136 -2.18 9.26 4.42
C PHE A 136 -2.77 9.69 3.08
N LYS A 137 -2.22 10.75 2.47
CA LYS A 137 -2.62 11.21 1.13
C LYS A 137 -2.38 10.15 0.07
N TYR A 138 -1.22 9.48 0.12
CA TYR A 138 -0.94 8.32 -0.73
C TYR A 138 -2.02 7.26 -0.57
N SER A 139 -2.42 6.94 0.65
CA SER A 139 -3.40 5.89 0.90
C SER A 139 -4.77 6.22 0.32
N ILE A 140 -5.19 7.48 0.37
CA ILE A 140 -6.43 7.97 -0.26
C ILE A 140 -6.33 7.81 -1.78
N ALA A 141 -5.30 8.40 -2.40
CA ALA A 141 -5.12 8.38 -3.84
C ALA A 141 -4.96 6.95 -4.38
N PHE A 142 -4.17 6.12 -3.71
CA PHE A 142 -3.96 4.71 -4.05
C PHE A 142 -5.26 3.91 -4.02
N LYS A 143 -6.10 4.10 -2.99
CA LYS A 143 -7.42 3.49 -2.90
C LYS A 143 -8.30 3.90 -4.08
N GLU A 144 -8.36 5.19 -4.38
CA GLU A 144 -9.19 5.72 -5.45
C GLU A 144 -8.78 5.19 -6.83
N GLU A 145 -7.48 5.17 -7.12
CA GLU A 145 -6.96 4.63 -8.38
C GLU A 145 -7.31 3.14 -8.55
N ILE A 146 -7.09 2.33 -7.51
CA ILE A 146 -7.45 0.92 -7.55
C ILE A 146 -8.95 0.74 -7.71
N TYR A 147 -9.75 1.51 -6.98
CA TYR A 147 -11.20 1.39 -7.04
C TYR A 147 -11.76 1.75 -8.43
N LYS A 148 -11.19 2.76 -9.09
CA LYS A 148 -11.58 3.14 -10.47
C LYS A 148 -11.44 1.95 -11.42
N ILE A 149 -10.35 1.18 -11.33
CA ILE A 149 -10.04 0.08 -12.25
C ILE A 149 -10.76 -1.20 -11.84
N SER A 150 -10.69 -1.56 -10.58
CA SER A 150 -11.00 -2.91 -10.12
C SER A 150 -12.25 -3.03 -9.25
N LYS A 151 -12.84 -1.90 -8.85
CA LYS A 151 -14.06 -1.84 -8.00
C LYS A 151 -13.90 -2.63 -6.69
N PHE A 152 -12.71 -2.55 -6.06
CA PHE A 152 -12.49 -2.97 -4.68
C PHE A 152 -11.52 -2.01 -3.98
N SER A 153 -11.59 -1.96 -2.65
CA SER A 153 -10.62 -1.23 -1.82
C SER A 153 -9.64 -2.22 -1.20
N PRO A 154 -8.31 -2.03 -1.36
CA PRO A 154 -7.34 -2.89 -0.71
C PRO A 154 -7.26 -2.68 0.81
N PHE A 155 -7.87 -1.59 1.32
CA PHE A 155 -7.96 -1.29 2.76
C PHE A 155 -9.12 -2.03 3.43
N SER A 156 -10.17 -2.41 2.68
CA SER A 156 -11.34 -3.12 3.20
C SER A 156 -11.05 -4.60 3.47
N ASP A 157 -12.04 -5.31 4.02
CA ASP A 157 -11.96 -6.76 4.17
C ASP A 157 -11.81 -7.43 2.81
N MET A 158 -10.75 -8.23 2.67
CA MET A 158 -10.44 -8.96 1.44
C MET A 158 -11.08 -10.35 1.38
N ARG A 159 -11.85 -10.76 2.40
CA ARG A 159 -12.61 -12.01 2.38
C ARG A 159 -13.66 -11.96 1.27
N GLY A 160 -13.72 -13.02 0.46
CA GLY A 160 -14.67 -13.08 -0.65
C GLY A 160 -14.30 -12.27 -1.90
N VAL A 161 -13.14 -11.59 -1.93
CA VAL A 161 -12.66 -10.94 -3.16
C VAL A 161 -12.32 -12.01 -4.19
N LYS A 162 -13.15 -12.08 -5.22
CA LYS A 162 -13.02 -13.04 -6.35
C LYS A 162 -13.55 -12.42 -7.63
N GLY A 163 -13.09 -12.96 -8.77
CA GLY A 163 -13.58 -12.57 -10.09
C GLY A 163 -15.02 -13.06 -10.35
N ARG A 164 -15.62 -12.52 -11.39
CA ARG A 164 -16.88 -13.04 -11.96
C ARG A 164 -16.58 -14.37 -12.63
N GLY A 165 -17.13 -15.44 -12.12
CA GLY A 165 -16.96 -16.79 -12.65
C GLY A 165 -15.92 -17.63 -11.90
N LYS A 166 -15.66 -18.83 -12.42
CA LYS A 166 -14.79 -19.83 -11.80
C LYS A 166 -13.31 -19.41 -11.86
N SER A 167 -12.58 -19.65 -10.79
CA SER A 167 -11.12 -19.47 -10.77
C SER A 167 -10.44 -20.37 -11.80
N LEU A 168 -9.34 -19.90 -12.34
CA LEU A 168 -8.52 -20.67 -13.28
C LEU A 168 -7.86 -21.85 -12.59
N SER A 169 -7.50 -22.88 -13.39
CA SER A 169 -6.73 -24.00 -12.88
C SER A 169 -5.37 -23.54 -12.33
N PRO A 170 -4.75 -24.28 -11.40
CA PRO A 170 -3.40 -23.96 -10.91
C PRO A 170 -2.38 -23.84 -12.04
N THR A 171 -2.44 -24.70 -13.05
CA THR A 171 -1.54 -24.67 -14.22
C THR A 171 -1.70 -23.38 -15.04
N THR A 172 -2.95 -23.02 -15.38
CA THR A 172 -3.24 -21.78 -16.11
C THR A 172 -2.84 -20.55 -15.29
N SER A 173 -3.13 -20.57 -13.98
CA SER A 173 -2.71 -19.52 -13.05
C SER A 173 -1.20 -19.33 -13.05
N LYS A 174 -0.43 -20.41 -13.07
CA LYS A 174 1.04 -20.39 -13.14
C LYS A 174 1.54 -19.67 -14.40
N TRP A 175 0.95 -19.96 -15.56
CA TRP A 175 1.32 -19.30 -16.82
C TRP A 175 0.99 -17.81 -16.82
N ILE A 176 -0.20 -17.44 -16.33
CA ILE A 176 -0.58 -16.03 -16.20
C ILE A 176 0.38 -15.29 -15.28
N MET A 177 0.70 -15.84 -14.12
CA MET A 177 1.61 -15.20 -13.17
C MET A 177 3.00 -14.97 -13.76
N ARG A 178 3.51 -15.91 -14.57
CA ARG A 178 4.76 -15.71 -15.33
C ARG A 178 4.63 -14.58 -16.34
N GLY A 179 3.56 -14.55 -17.12
CA GLY A 179 3.31 -13.49 -18.10
C GLY A 179 3.18 -12.09 -17.47
N LEU A 180 2.69 -12.03 -16.24
CA LEU A 180 2.60 -10.78 -15.46
C LEU A 180 3.94 -10.36 -14.81
N GLY A 181 4.99 -11.15 -14.95
CA GLY A 181 6.33 -10.79 -14.45
C GLY A 181 6.70 -11.39 -13.09
N PHE A 182 5.92 -12.35 -12.58
CA PHE A 182 6.30 -13.04 -11.35
C PHE A 182 7.36 -14.12 -11.60
N GLY A 183 8.35 -14.23 -10.69
CA GLY A 183 9.39 -15.26 -10.73
C GLY A 183 8.86 -16.64 -10.35
N VAL A 184 8.00 -17.23 -11.20
CA VAL A 184 7.43 -18.58 -10.98
C VAL A 184 8.34 -19.61 -11.59
N ARG A 185 8.92 -20.52 -10.77
CA ARG A 185 9.72 -21.66 -11.25
C ARG A 185 8.88 -22.62 -12.08
N PRO A 186 9.51 -23.32 -13.06
CA PRO A 186 8.87 -24.32 -13.91
C PRO A 186 8.09 -25.37 -13.12
#